data_fc6db75b05b1044fecfc2075720b0306
#
_entry.id   fc6db75b05b1044fecfc2075720b0306
#
_cell.length_a   1.000
_cell.length_b   1.000
_cell.length_c   1.000
_cell.angle_alpha   90.00
_cell.angle_beta   90.00
_cell.angle_gamma   90.00
#
_symmetry.space_group_name_H-M   'P 1'
#
loop_
_entity.id
_entity.type
_entity.pdbx_description
1 polymer ?
#
loop_
_entity_poly.entity_id
_entity_poly.type
_entity_poly.pdbx_seq_one_letter_code
_entity_poly.pdbx_strand_id
1 'polypeptide(L)'
;MYDLDFIRLRGGAELRALFYDAVYHVLGPGKHDLSLIVGLPVEVMMTKTQAEATLEGLKEWMIGTHLFTVGSDDVHLIVRAVKAGAQPLGALFAWGMNNHGKWRRDSEDLHAKNAVLDVGFNTLDLFAIAGAEISMRHTGGDTLGMRRAAEHLVSEMRDIYDMDMSLHKADELIRRRPASFLVPPPTDELDAPAQRIDPRSLIDDALQRAAAGILSFVRQSDKWGSGRQFHHQLITGGGAEALRSQLSEAFPRAYIMPEPVLANAIGLARLAQQAFE
;
A
#
# COMPACT_ATOMS: atom_id res chain seq x y z
N MET A 1 -15.93 11.12 7.06
CA MET A 1 -14.96 10.63 8.09
C MET A 1 -14.82 9.14 7.85
N TYR A 2 -13.73 8.71 7.25
CA TYR A 2 -13.48 7.28 7.04
C TYR A 2 -12.99 6.73 8.36
N ASP A 3 -13.79 5.86 8.94
CA ASP A 3 -13.46 5.16 10.17
C ASP A 3 -12.31 4.19 9.83
N LEU A 4 -11.10 4.55 10.22
CA LEU A 4 -9.94 3.66 10.21
C LEU A 4 -10.15 2.65 11.32
N ASP A 5 -11.11 1.74 11.13
CA ASP A 5 -11.43 0.71 12.11
C ASP A 5 -10.33 -0.36 12.12
N PHE A 6 -9.23 -0.03 12.79
CA PHE A 6 -8.11 -0.94 13.01
C PHE A 6 -8.48 -2.18 13.85
N ILE A 7 -9.68 -2.23 14.43
CA ILE A 7 -10.18 -3.43 15.13
C ILE A 7 -10.27 -4.60 14.15
N ARG A 8 -10.62 -4.34 12.89
CA ARG A 8 -10.67 -5.38 11.85
C ARG A 8 -9.32 -6.06 11.59
N LEU A 9 -8.21 -5.36 11.85
CA LEU A 9 -6.86 -5.95 11.74
C LEU A 9 -6.60 -7.05 12.78
N ARG A 10 -7.42 -7.12 13.86
CA ARG A 10 -7.29 -8.15 14.89
C ARG A 10 -7.94 -9.49 14.54
N GLY A 11 -8.39 -9.69 13.32
CA GLY A 11 -8.88 -10.97 12.83
C GLY A 11 -10.31 -10.98 12.31
N GLY A 12 -10.76 -9.90 11.68
CA GLY A 12 -12.03 -9.87 10.95
C GLY A 12 -12.10 -10.94 9.85
N ALA A 13 -13.29 -11.36 9.48
CA ALA A 13 -13.50 -12.44 8.51
C ALA A 13 -12.84 -12.15 7.15
N GLU A 14 -12.91 -10.90 6.71
CA GLU A 14 -12.30 -10.46 5.46
C GLU A 14 -10.77 -10.56 5.50
N LEU A 15 -10.13 -10.17 6.62
CA LEU A 15 -8.68 -10.28 6.77
C LEU A 15 -8.23 -11.74 6.77
N ARG A 16 -8.99 -12.62 7.44
CA ARG A 16 -8.71 -14.07 7.44
C ARG A 16 -8.82 -14.66 6.04
N ALA A 17 -9.87 -14.30 5.30
CA ALA A 17 -10.06 -14.75 3.92
C ALA A 17 -8.91 -14.30 3.03
N LEU A 18 -8.52 -13.02 3.10
CA LEU A 18 -7.37 -12.49 2.35
C LEU A 18 -6.04 -13.17 2.73
N PHE A 19 -5.85 -13.49 4.01
CA PHE A 19 -4.68 -14.20 4.48
C PHE A 19 -4.60 -15.62 3.89
N TYR A 20 -5.69 -16.39 3.93
CA TYR A 20 -5.72 -17.74 3.39
C TYR A 20 -5.55 -17.74 1.87
N ASP A 21 -6.18 -16.80 1.18
CA ASP A 21 -6.04 -16.62 -0.26
C ASP A 21 -4.58 -16.29 -0.64
N ALA A 22 -3.97 -15.34 0.06
CA ALA A 22 -2.56 -14.98 -0.16
C ALA A 22 -1.61 -16.14 0.11
N VAL A 23 -1.82 -16.91 1.18
CA VAL A 23 -1.01 -18.10 1.49
C VAL A 23 -1.14 -19.13 0.38
N TYR A 24 -2.35 -19.41 -0.08
CA TYR A 24 -2.58 -20.35 -1.16
C TYR A 24 -1.90 -19.90 -2.47
N HIS A 25 -2.04 -18.64 -2.85
CA HIS A 25 -1.41 -18.12 -4.06
C HIS A 25 0.11 -18.15 -4.03
N VAL A 26 0.73 -17.99 -2.85
CA VAL A 26 2.19 -17.98 -2.71
C VAL A 26 2.78 -19.38 -2.55
N LEU A 27 2.11 -20.24 -1.81
CA LEU A 27 2.67 -21.55 -1.40
C LEU A 27 2.02 -22.74 -2.13
N GLY A 28 0.83 -22.56 -2.67
CA GLY A 28 0.04 -23.63 -3.28
C GLY A 28 -0.57 -24.60 -2.26
N PRO A 29 -1.17 -25.71 -2.75
CA PRO A 29 -1.72 -26.77 -1.90
C PRO A 29 -0.64 -27.54 -1.13
N GLY A 30 -1.05 -28.23 -0.06
CA GLY A 30 -0.19 -29.11 0.72
C GLY A 30 0.11 -28.61 2.13
N LYS A 31 1.24 -29.08 2.70
CA LYS A 31 1.64 -28.75 4.09
C LYS A 31 2.72 -27.69 4.11
N HIS A 32 2.48 -26.64 4.90
CA HIS A 32 3.38 -25.50 5.04
C HIS A 32 3.63 -25.17 6.50
N ASP A 33 4.83 -24.70 6.80
CA ASP A 33 5.25 -24.27 8.14
C ASP A 33 5.91 -22.89 8.02
N LEU A 34 5.35 -21.87 8.69
CA LEU A 34 5.71 -20.48 8.50
C LEU A 34 5.97 -19.76 9.82
N SER A 35 6.83 -18.73 9.73
CA SER A 35 6.85 -17.60 10.64
C SER A 35 6.61 -16.31 9.86
N LEU A 36 5.86 -15.36 10.42
CA LEU A 36 5.33 -14.22 9.69
C LEU A 36 5.76 -12.90 10.30
N ILE A 37 6.08 -11.93 9.44
CA ILE A 37 6.08 -10.51 9.81
C ILE A 37 4.90 -9.83 9.12
N VAL A 38 4.03 -9.20 9.89
CA VAL A 38 2.86 -8.47 9.40
C VAL A 38 3.18 -6.97 9.37
N GLY A 39 2.99 -6.33 8.22
CA GLY A 39 3.06 -4.88 8.10
C GLY A 39 1.79 -4.24 8.68
N LEU A 40 1.96 -3.36 9.65
CA LEU A 40 0.86 -2.57 10.21
C LEU A 40 0.91 -1.13 9.70
N PRO A 41 -0.25 -0.48 9.52
CA PRO A 41 -0.31 0.93 9.21
C PRO A 41 0.51 1.76 10.21
N VAL A 42 1.12 2.83 9.73
CA VAL A 42 1.95 3.71 10.55
C VAL A 42 1.17 4.23 11.77
N GLU A 43 -0.09 4.61 11.58
CA GLU A 43 -0.94 5.12 12.67
C GLU A 43 -1.11 4.13 13.82
N VAL A 44 -1.24 2.83 13.52
CA VAL A 44 -1.30 1.77 14.55
C VAL A 44 0.01 1.72 15.33
N MET A 45 1.14 1.88 14.65
CA MET A 45 2.47 1.79 15.26
C MET A 45 2.86 3.03 16.06
N MET A 46 2.20 4.18 15.85
CA MET A 46 2.49 5.41 16.59
C MET A 46 2.05 5.35 18.06
N THR A 47 1.10 4.50 18.39
CA THR A 47 0.61 4.34 19.77
C THR A 47 0.96 2.95 20.29
N LYS A 48 1.87 2.88 21.28
CA LYS A 48 2.37 1.60 21.82
C LYS A 48 1.24 0.66 22.23
N THR A 49 0.26 1.15 23.00
CA THR A 49 -0.88 0.33 23.44
C THR A 49 -1.69 -0.23 22.29
N GLN A 50 -1.89 0.56 21.21
CA GLN A 50 -2.63 0.11 20.03
C GLN A 50 -1.83 -0.91 19.22
N ALA A 51 -0.53 -0.69 19.06
CA ALA A 51 0.37 -1.62 18.39
C ALA A 51 0.41 -2.97 19.12
N GLU A 52 0.58 -2.97 20.43
CA GLU A 52 0.59 -4.18 21.27
C GLU A 52 -0.75 -4.92 21.19
N ALA A 53 -1.88 -4.23 21.36
CA ALA A 53 -3.20 -4.84 21.29
C ALA A 53 -3.52 -5.41 19.89
N THR A 54 -3.04 -4.75 18.83
CA THR A 54 -3.22 -5.25 17.46
C THR A 54 -2.36 -6.49 17.21
N LEU A 55 -1.10 -6.47 17.66
CA LEU A 55 -0.20 -7.62 17.55
C LEU A 55 -0.73 -8.83 18.31
N GLU A 56 -1.21 -8.65 19.54
CA GLU A 56 -1.79 -9.75 20.31
C GLU A 56 -3.03 -10.32 19.61
N GLY A 57 -3.94 -9.48 19.12
CA GLY A 57 -5.09 -9.94 18.34
C GLY A 57 -4.70 -10.70 17.07
N LEU A 58 -3.63 -10.29 16.38
CA LEU A 58 -3.08 -11.04 15.23
C LEU A 58 -2.52 -12.40 15.66
N LYS A 59 -1.75 -12.45 16.75
CA LYS A 59 -1.19 -13.70 17.28
C LYS A 59 -2.26 -14.69 17.68
N GLU A 60 -3.33 -14.24 18.34
CA GLU A 60 -4.43 -15.09 18.81
C GLU A 60 -5.06 -15.94 17.70
N TRP A 61 -5.21 -15.39 16.49
CA TRP A 61 -5.85 -16.13 15.41
C TRP A 61 -4.87 -16.66 14.34
N MET A 62 -3.69 -16.05 14.18
CA MET A 62 -2.73 -16.49 13.16
C MET A 62 -1.83 -17.64 13.65
N ILE A 63 -1.41 -17.64 14.93
CA ILE A 63 -0.53 -18.70 15.46
C ILE A 63 -1.35 -19.98 15.65
N GLY A 64 -0.86 -21.08 15.09
CA GLY A 64 -1.47 -22.39 15.24
C GLY A 64 -1.58 -23.15 13.93
N THR A 65 -2.48 -24.13 13.91
CA THR A 65 -2.75 -24.98 12.75
C THR A 65 -4.03 -24.51 12.05
N HIS A 66 -3.93 -24.30 10.75
CA HIS A 66 -5.05 -23.90 9.89
C HIS A 66 -5.25 -24.97 8.82
N LEU A 67 -6.48 -25.44 8.70
CA LEU A 67 -6.92 -26.39 7.68
C LEU A 67 -7.98 -25.71 6.85
N PHE A 68 -7.75 -25.55 5.56
CA PHE A 68 -8.71 -24.92 4.65
C PHE A 68 -8.57 -25.49 3.24
N THR A 69 -9.59 -25.27 2.43
CA THR A 69 -9.63 -25.70 1.03
C THR A 69 -9.84 -24.51 0.12
N VAL A 70 -9.19 -24.52 -1.06
CA VAL A 70 -9.42 -23.58 -2.15
C VAL A 70 -9.77 -24.36 -3.40
N GLY A 71 -11.02 -24.28 -3.82
CA GLY A 71 -11.54 -25.18 -4.86
C GLY A 71 -11.50 -26.63 -4.40
N SER A 72 -10.69 -27.47 -5.05
CA SER A 72 -10.45 -28.88 -4.70
C SER A 72 -9.17 -29.13 -3.91
N ASP A 73 -8.39 -28.08 -3.63
CA ASP A 73 -7.06 -28.19 -3.08
C ASP A 73 -7.07 -28.00 -1.57
N ASP A 74 -6.46 -28.95 -0.85
CA ASP A 74 -6.32 -28.88 0.61
C ASP A 74 -5.02 -28.19 1.01
N VAL A 75 -5.12 -27.30 1.99
CA VAL A 75 -3.97 -26.62 2.61
C VAL A 75 -3.92 -26.89 4.11
N HIS A 76 -2.77 -27.38 4.57
CA HIS A 76 -2.44 -27.56 5.97
C HIS A 76 -1.32 -26.61 6.34
N LEU A 77 -1.65 -25.50 6.95
CA LEU A 77 -0.71 -24.44 7.34
C LEU A 77 -0.46 -24.48 8.84
N ILE A 78 0.82 -24.44 9.24
CA ILE A 78 1.24 -24.23 10.62
C ILE A 78 1.95 -22.89 10.71
N VAL A 79 1.42 -21.96 11.50
CA VAL A 79 2.07 -20.68 11.79
C VAL A 79 2.73 -20.77 13.16
N ARG A 80 4.08 -20.69 13.20
CA ARG A 80 4.89 -20.84 14.41
C ARG A 80 4.99 -19.56 15.22
N ALA A 81 5.16 -18.44 14.53
CA ALA A 81 5.36 -17.14 15.17
C ALA A 81 4.86 -16.01 14.29
N VAL A 82 4.40 -14.92 14.94
CA VAL A 82 3.99 -13.69 14.29
C VAL A 82 4.70 -12.52 14.96
N LYS A 83 5.35 -11.68 14.16
CA LYS A 83 5.88 -10.36 14.54
C LYS A 83 5.18 -9.29 13.71
N ALA A 84 5.23 -8.04 14.17
CA ALA A 84 4.70 -6.90 13.44
C ALA A 84 5.74 -5.80 13.30
N GLY A 85 5.62 -4.99 12.24
CA GLY A 85 6.41 -3.80 12.00
C GLY A 85 5.61 -2.76 11.24
N ALA A 86 6.06 -1.51 11.20
CA ALA A 86 5.44 -0.50 10.36
C ALA A 86 5.52 -0.93 8.88
N GLN A 87 4.40 -0.88 8.18
CA GLN A 87 4.33 -1.32 6.77
C GLN A 87 5.40 -0.67 5.89
N PRO A 88 5.63 0.66 5.93
CA PRO A 88 6.63 1.29 5.07
C PRO A 88 8.09 0.94 5.41
N LEU A 89 8.34 0.38 6.61
CA LEU A 89 9.67 -0.15 6.98
C LEU A 89 10.09 -1.27 6.01
N GLY A 90 9.12 -2.02 5.47
CA GLY A 90 9.37 -3.01 4.43
C GLY A 90 10.07 -2.42 3.21
N ALA A 91 9.66 -1.26 2.71
CA ALA A 91 10.31 -0.63 1.56
C ALA A 91 11.80 -0.29 1.84
N LEU A 92 12.13 0.15 3.06
CA LEU A 92 13.51 0.38 3.46
C LEU A 92 14.35 -0.92 3.42
N PHE A 93 13.80 -2.03 3.92
CA PHE A 93 14.48 -3.32 3.88
C PHE A 93 14.51 -3.93 2.47
N ALA A 94 13.48 -3.72 1.64
CA ALA A 94 13.53 -4.11 0.23
C ALA A 94 14.64 -3.38 -0.53
N TRP A 95 14.85 -2.10 -0.21
CA TRP A 95 15.91 -1.27 -0.78
C TRP A 95 17.30 -1.67 -0.27
N GLY A 96 17.44 -1.99 1.02
CA GLY A 96 18.72 -2.17 1.69
C GLY A 96 19.20 -3.61 1.83
N MET A 97 18.30 -4.61 1.86
CA MET A 97 18.66 -6.02 2.10
C MET A 97 18.62 -6.87 0.82
N ASN A 98 19.34 -7.96 0.84
CA ASN A 98 19.22 -9.03 -0.15
C ASN A 98 18.17 -10.10 0.28
N ASN A 99 17.95 -11.11 -0.56
CA ASN A 99 16.98 -12.18 -0.30
C ASN A 99 17.37 -13.13 0.87
N HIS A 100 18.56 -12.99 1.42
CA HIS A 100 19.02 -13.71 2.62
C HIS A 100 18.97 -12.81 3.87
N GLY A 101 18.24 -11.70 3.84
CA GLY A 101 18.14 -10.78 4.96
C GLY A 101 19.39 -9.97 5.28
N LYS A 102 20.46 -10.06 4.49
CA LYS A 102 21.71 -9.35 4.76
C LYS A 102 21.68 -7.96 4.16
N TRP A 103 22.10 -6.96 4.94
CA TRP A 103 22.27 -5.59 4.47
C TRP A 103 23.34 -5.52 3.37
N ARG A 104 23.06 -4.80 2.28
CA ARG A 104 23.92 -4.74 1.08
C ARG A 104 24.46 -3.34 0.78
N ARG A 105 23.98 -2.36 1.47
CA ARG A 105 24.42 -0.96 1.34
C ARG A 105 25.42 -0.62 2.43
N ASP A 106 25.96 0.57 2.40
CA ASP A 106 26.88 1.02 3.46
C ASP A 106 26.15 1.00 4.81
N SER A 107 26.87 0.65 5.88
CA SER A 107 26.28 0.60 7.21
C SER A 107 25.77 1.97 7.67
N GLU A 108 26.37 3.04 7.17
CA GLU A 108 25.92 4.42 7.41
C GLU A 108 24.50 4.66 6.89
N ASP A 109 24.12 4.07 5.75
CA ASP A 109 22.78 4.21 5.18
C ASP A 109 21.69 3.67 6.12
N LEU A 110 21.97 2.59 6.87
CA LEU A 110 21.02 2.04 7.84
C LEU A 110 20.80 2.98 9.02
N HIS A 111 21.86 3.68 9.44
CA HIS A 111 21.82 4.58 10.58
C HIS A 111 21.45 6.03 10.20
N ALA A 112 21.44 6.34 8.93
CA ALA A 112 21.07 7.65 8.43
C ALA A 112 19.58 7.94 8.67
N LYS A 113 19.24 9.23 8.55
CA LYS A 113 17.83 9.64 8.59
C LYS A 113 17.17 9.33 7.24
N ASN A 114 16.43 8.25 7.19
CA ASN A 114 15.73 7.77 6.00
C ASN A 114 14.23 8.06 6.09
N ALA A 115 13.59 8.25 4.94
CA ALA A 115 12.16 8.45 4.86
C ALA A 115 11.53 7.61 3.76
N VAL A 116 10.32 7.12 4.02
CA VAL A 116 9.51 6.35 3.08
C VAL A 116 8.16 7.05 2.91
N LEU A 117 7.77 7.28 1.66
CA LEU A 117 6.44 7.69 1.25
C LEU A 117 5.75 6.48 0.64
N ASP A 118 4.73 5.97 1.30
CA ASP A 118 3.90 4.88 0.81
C ASP A 118 2.56 5.42 0.32
N VAL A 119 2.35 5.36 -0.99
CA VAL A 119 1.11 5.84 -1.64
C VAL A 119 0.23 4.63 -1.91
N GLY A 120 -0.63 4.31 -0.95
CA GLY A 120 -1.61 3.23 -1.05
C GLY A 120 -2.87 3.61 -1.83
N PHE A 121 -3.86 2.71 -1.83
CA PHE A 121 -5.18 3.02 -2.40
C PHE A 121 -5.98 3.95 -1.49
N ASN A 122 -6.14 3.62 -0.22
CA ASN A 122 -6.89 4.42 0.74
C ASN A 122 -6.03 5.44 1.48
N THR A 123 -4.79 5.07 1.82
CA THR A 123 -3.90 5.83 2.70
C THR A 123 -2.65 6.31 2.00
N LEU A 124 -2.12 7.39 2.53
CA LEU A 124 -0.80 7.92 2.29
C LEU A 124 -0.04 7.84 3.60
N ASP A 125 1.01 7.05 3.66
CA ASP A 125 1.83 6.90 4.84
C ASP A 125 3.21 7.56 4.66
N LEU A 126 3.54 8.46 5.59
CA LEU A 126 4.88 9.01 5.77
C LEU A 126 5.55 8.28 6.91
N PHE A 127 6.71 7.72 6.66
CA PHE A 127 7.49 7.04 7.66
C PHE A 127 8.93 7.55 7.63
N ALA A 128 9.45 7.97 8.77
CA ALA A 128 10.83 8.42 8.88
C ALA A 128 11.54 7.74 10.05
N ILE A 129 12.77 7.29 9.81
CA ILE A 129 13.59 6.59 10.78
C ILE A 129 15.01 7.18 10.78
N ALA A 130 15.63 7.26 11.94
CA ALA A 130 17.02 7.64 12.13
C ALA A 130 17.70 6.58 13.00
N GLY A 131 18.54 5.75 12.41
CA GLY A 131 19.01 4.51 13.04
C GLY A 131 17.84 3.58 13.36
N ALA A 132 17.68 3.18 14.60
CA ALA A 132 16.59 2.33 15.07
C ALA A 132 15.36 3.10 15.59
N GLU A 133 15.40 4.43 15.58
CA GLU A 133 14.36 5.27 16.17
C GLU A 133 13.42 5.86 15.12
N ILE A 134 12.12 5.70 15.33
CA ILE A 134 11.09 6.32 14.47
C ILE A 134 11.06 7.83 14.78
N SER A 135 11.20 8.65 13.75
CA SER A 135 11.07 10.10 13.86
C SER A 135 9.60 10.50 13.85
N MET A 136 8.97 10.54 15.02
CA MET A 136 7.54 10.84 15.20
C MET A 136 7.11 12.14 14.52
N ARG A 137 7.98 13.17 14.49
CA ARG A 137 7.69 14.44 13.84
C ARG A 137 7.45 14.29 12.33
N HIS A 138 8.13 13.35 11.67
CA HIS A 138 8.09 13.17 10.22
C HIS A 138 7.36 11.90 9.81
N THR A 139 6.68 11.27 10.76
CA THR A 139 5.91 10.05 10.57
C THR A 139 4.43 10.36 10.76
N GLY A 140 3.56 9.79 9.96
CA GLY A 140 2.11 9.94 10.04
C GLY A 140 1.44 9.50 8.77
N GLY A 141 0.13 9.49 8.76
CA GLY A 141 -0.69 9.08 7.63
C GLY A 141 -1.82 10.06 7.33
N ASP A 142 -2.44 9.89 6.16
CA ASP A 142 -3.65 10.57 5.75
C ASP A 142 -4.45 9.68 4.79
N THR A 143 -5.73 9.99 4.60
CA THR A 143 -6.63 9.31 3.65
C THR A 143 -6.52 9.91 2.23
N LEU A 144 -5.30 10.22 1.80
CA LEU A 144 -4.97 10.84 0.51
C LEU A 144 -4.41 9.83 -0.51
N GLY A 145 -4.86 8.57 -0.46
CA GLY A 145 -4.43 7.55 -1.41
C GLY A 145 -5.04 7.68 -2.81
N MET A 146 -4.76 6.69 -3.66
CA MET A 146 -5.24 6.62 -5.06
C MET A 146 -6.76 6.59 -5.20
N ARG A 147 -7.48 6.31 -4.10
CA ARG A 147 -8.92 6.41 -4.02
C ARG A 147 -9.41 7.80 -4.46
N ARG A 148 -8.65 8.87 -4.14
CA ARG A 148 -9.01 10.24 -4.56
C ARG A 148 -9.01 10.39 -6.08
N ALA A 149 -8.05 9.77 -6.78
CA ALA A 149 -8.06 9.75 -8.24
C ALA A 149 -9.28 8.99 -8.77
N ALA A 150 -9.63 7.85 -8.17
CA ALA A 150 -10.81 7.10 -8.57
C ALA A 150 -12.12 7.90 -8.32
N GLU A 151 -12.23 8.59 -7.18
CA GLU A 151 -13.37 9.46 -6.86
C GLU A 151 -13.49 10.62 -7.87
N HIS A 152 -12.39 11.23 -8.27
CA HIS A 152 -12.38 12.27 -9.30
C HIS A 152 -12.84 11.72 -10.65
N LEU A 153 -12.31 10.56 -11.07
CA LEU A 153 -12.72 9.94 -12.33
C LEU A 153 -14.22 9.57 -12.32
N VAL A 154 -14.75 9.06 -11.21
CA VAL A 154 -16.19 8.77 -11.06
C VAL A 154 -17.02 10.04 -11.22
N SER A 155 -16.59 11.15 -10.59
CA SER A 155 -17.29 12.43 -10.73
C SER A 155 -17.29 12.93 -12.18
N GLU A 156 -16.14 12.96 -12.84
CA GLU A 156 -16.01 13.39 -14.24
C GLU A 156 -16.87 12.52 -15.20
N MET A 157 -16.88 11.20 -14.99
CA MET A 157 -17.68 10.28 -15.81
C MET A 157 -19.18 10.53 -15.63
N ARG A 158 -19.62 10.85 -14.40
CA ARG A 158 -21.01 11.25 -14.14
C ARG A 158 -21.34 12.60 -14.76
N ASP A 159 -20.49 13.60 -14.56
CA ASP A 159 -20.75 14.98 -14.97
C ASP A 159 -20.75 15.14 -16.51
N ILE A 160 -19.91 14.39 -17.22
CA ILE A 160 -19.73 14.52 -18.68
C ILE A 160 -20.64 13.54 -19.44
N TYR A 161 -20.84 12.33 -18.91
CA TYR A 161 -21.48 11.24 -19.66
C TYR A 161 -22.72 10.67 -18.97
N ASP A 162 -23.17 11.28 -17.87
CA ASP A 162 -24.26 10.74 -17.01
C ASP A 162 -24.08 9.25 -16.64
N MET A 163 -22.82 8.86 -16.48
CA MET A 163 -22.45 7.47 -16.21
C MET A 163 -22.09 7.25 -14.74
N ASP A 164 -22.90 6.45 -14.04
CA ASP A 164 -22.52 5.93 -12.73
C ASP A 164 -21.46 4.84 -12.84
N MET A 165 -20.37 4.98 -12.10
CA MET A 165 -19.25 4.06 -12.08
C MET A 165 -18.86 3.74 -10.63
N SER A 166 -18.53 2.47 -10.35
CA SER A 166 -17.97 2.10 -9.06
C SER A 166 -16.52 2.57 -8.92
N LEU A 167 -16.06 2.81 -7.68
CA LEU A 167 -14.65 3.13 -7.41
C LEU A 167 -13.70 2.03 -7.91
N HIS A 168 -14.12 0.77 -7.82
CA HIS A 168 -13.34 -0.36 -8.32
C HIS A 168 -13.14 -0.26 -9.85
N LYS A 169 -14.19 0.08 -10.59
CA LYS A 169 -14.11 0.25 -12.04
C LYS A 169 -13.26 1.44 -12.43
N ALA A 170 -13.35 2.54 -11.70
CA ALA A 170 -12.50 3.71 -11.90
C ALA A 170 -11.01 3.39 -11.64
N ASP A 171 -10.70 2.66 -10.57
CA ASP A 171 -9.34 2.21 -10.26
C ASP A 171 -8.81 1.25 -11.35
N GLU A 172 -9.66 0.34 -11.86
CA GLU A 172 -9.30 -0.52 -12.99
C GLU A 172 -8.94 0.30 -14.25
N LEU A 173 -9.72 1.33 -14.58
CA LEU A 173 -9.45 2.22 -15.71
C LEU A 173 -8.14 3.00 -15.50
N ILE A 174 -7.89 3.51 -14.31
CA ILE A 174 -6.65 4.21 -13.96
C ILE A 174 -5.44 3.28 -14.18
N ARG A 175 -5.53 2.05 -13.71
CA ARG A 175 -4.42 1.08 -13.85
C ARG A 175 -4.20 0.61 -15.29
N ARG A 176 -5.27 0.35 -16.05
CA ARG A 176 -5.18 -0.18 -17.42
C ARG A 176 -4.94 0.88 -18.47
N ARG A 177 -5.36 2.12 -18.24
CA ARG A 177 -5.27 3.25 -19.18
C ARG A 177 -5.68 2.87 -20.62
N PRO A 178 -6.88 2.29 -20.83
CA PRO A 178 -7.27 1.81 -22.14
C PRO A 178 -7.38 2.98 -23.13
N ALA A 179 -7.02 2.75 -24.38
CA ALA A 179 -7.19 3.74 -25.47
C ALA A 179 -8.67 3.94 -25.87
N SER A 180 -9.55 3.07 -25.38
CA SER A 180 -10.97 3.11 -25.70
C SER A 180 -11.78 2.51 -24.57
N PHE A 181 -12.88 3.19 -24.24
CA PHE A 181 -13.85 2.78 -23.25
C PHE A 181 -15.27 2.99 -23.79
N LEU A 182 -16.17 2.06 -23.51
CA LEU A 182 -17.56 2.12 -23.96
C LEU A 182 -18.42 2.68 -22.83
N VAL A 183 -19.01 3.85 -23.07
CA VAL A 183 -19.97 4.50 -22.19
C VAL A 183 -21.37 4.05 -22.62
N PRO A 184 -22.19 3.46 -21.74
CA PRO A 184 -23.57 3.13 -22.07
C PRO A 184 -24.39 4.40 -22.34
N PRO A 185 -25.51 4.31 -23.05
CA PRO A 185 -26.41 5.46 -23.20
C PRO A 185 -26.98 5.85 -21.84
N PRO A 186 -27.41 7.13 -21.67
CA PRO A 186 -28.12 7.57 -20.49
C PRO A 186 -29.36 6.73 -20.20
N THR A 187 -29.76 6.62 -18.94
CA THR A 187 -30.86 5.75 -18.51
C THR A 187 -32.21 6.13 -19.07
N ASP A 188 -32.39 7.37 -19.51
CA ASP A 188 -33.59 7.92 -20.16
C ASP A 188 -33.59 7.74 -21.68
N GLU A 189 -32.43 7.37 -22.28
CA GLU A 189 -32.25 7.16 -23.71
C GLU A 189 -31.69 5.76 -24.03
N LEU A 190 -32.30 4.71 -23.47
CA LEU A 190 -31.83 3.32 -23.61
C LEU A 190 -31.66 2.81 -25.06
N ASP A 191 -32.40 3.41 -26.01
CA ASP A 191 -32.31 3.07 -27.44
C ASP A 191 -31.16 3.82 -28.15
N ALA A 192 -30.48 4.76 -27.49
CA ALA A 192 -29.32 5.43 -28.07
C ALA A 192 -28.11 4.49 -28.12
N PRO A 193 -27.24 4.61 -29.13
CA PRO A 193 -26.05 3.79 -29.20
C PRO A 193 -25.05 4.18 -28.10
N ALA A 194 -24.39 3.16 -27.53
CA ALA A 194 -23.29 3.38 -26.61
C ALA A 194 -22.16 4.18 -27.27
N GLN A 195 -21.63 5.16 -26.54
CA GLN A 195 -20.55 6.03 -27.02
C GLN A 195 -19.18 5.44 -26.72
N ARG A 196 -18.29 5.45 -27.72
CA ARG A 196 -16.89 5.08 -27.52
C ARG A 196 -16.03 6.31 -27.29
N ILE A 197 -15.33 6.35 -26.14
CA ILE A 197 -14.46 7.47 -25.76
C ILE A 197 -13.01 7.02 -25.56
N ASP A 198 -12.07 7.95 -25.58
CA ASP A 198 -10.73 7.78 -25.06
C ASP A 198 -10.67 8.36 -23.63
N PRO A 199 -10.59 7.54 -22.58
CA PRO A 199 -10.67 8.02 -21.20
C PRO A 199 -9.35 8.57 -20.66
N ARG A 200 -8.26 8.55 -21.46
CA ARG A 200 -6.90 8.86 -20.96
C ARG A 200 -6.74 10.28 -20.44
N SER A 201 -7.39 11.27 -21.09
CA SER A 201 -7.35 12.66 -20.60
C SER A 201 -8.03 12.81 -19.24
N LEU A 202 -9.19 12.16 -19.04
CA LEU A 202 -9.90 12.17 -17.76
C LEU A 202 -9.10 11.48 -16.66
N ILE A 203 -8.43 10.38 -17.01
CA ILE A 203 -7.52 9.67 -16.09
C ILE A 203 -6.34 10.57 -15.71
N ASP A 204 -5.75 11.29 -16.67
CA ASP A 204 -4.62 12.19 -16.39
C ASP A 204 -5.03 13.34 -15.49
N ASP A 205 -6.20 13.94 -15.71
CA ASP A 205 -6.75 15.01 -14.87
C ASP A 205 -7.02 14.50 -13.43
N ALA A 206 -7.60 13.31 -13.30
CA ALA A 206 -7.84 12.68 -12.00
C ALA A 206 -6.52 12.40 -11.24
N LEU A 207 -5.50 11.88 -11.93
CA LEU A 207 -4.18 11.64 -11.36
C LEU A 207 -3.50 12.96 -10.95
N GLN A 208 -3.59 14.00 -11.76
CA GLN A 208 -3.01 15.30 -11.46
C GLN A 208 -3.63 15.92 -10.20
N ARG A 209 -4.96 15.85 -10.05
CA ARG A 209 -5.67 16.34 -8.85
C ARG A 209 -5.27 15.54 -7.60
N ALA A 210 -5.21 14.21 -7.69
CA ALA A 210 -4.78 13.37 -6.59
C ALA A 210 -3.32 13.67 -6.18
N ALA A 211 -2.42 13.80 -7.17
CA ALA A 211 -1.03 14.16 -6.94
C ALA A 211 -0.89 15.51 -6.23
N ALA A 212 -1.66 16.52 -6.65
CA ALA A 212 -1.63 17.85 -6.03
C ALA A 212 -1.98 17.80 -4.53
N GLY A 213 -2.99 16.99 -4.14
CA GLY A 213 -3.37 16.77 -2.75
C GLY A 213 -2.25 16.07 -1.96
N ILE A 214 -1.69 15.00 -2.50
CA ILE A 214 -0.57 14.26 -1.90
C ILE A 214 0.64 15.19 -1.70
N LEU A 215 1.03 15.91 -2.74
CA LEU A 215 2.19 16.80 -2.69
C LEU A 215 1.99 17.96 -1.72
N SER A 216 0.77 18.50 -1.63
CA SER A 216 0.44 19.55 -0.66
C SER A 216 0.63 19.04 0.78
N PHE A 217 0.19 17.82 1.08
CA PHE A 217 0.36 17.22 2.41
C PHE A 217 1.83 16.92 2.72
N VAL A 218 2.54 16.26 1.82
CA VAL A 218 3.95 15.85 2.02
C VAL A 218 4.88 17.05 2.20
N ARG A 219 4.61 18.15 1.48
CA ARG A 219 5.42 19.39 1.54
C ARG A 219 5.16 20.26 2.75
N GLN A 220 4.24 19.94 3.64
CA GLN A 220 4.09 20.65 4.90
C GLN A 220 5.40 20.61 5.69
N SER A 221 5.69 21.71 6.40
CA SER A 221 6.99 21.89 7.08
C SER A 221 7.20 20.93 8.26
N ASP A 222 6.12 20.46 8.86
CA ASP A 222 6.10 19.45 9.94
C ASP A 222 6.13 18.00 9.42
N LYS A 223 6.01 17.82 8.11
CA LYS A 223 6.12 16.54 7.41
C LYS A 223 7.50 16.43 6.73
N TRP A 224 7.53 16.28 5.43
CA TRP A 224 8.80 16.19 4.68
C TRP A 224 9.33 17.55 4.24
N GLY A 225 8.46 18.54 4.04
CA GLY A 225 8.84 19.83 3.49
C GLY A 225 9.59 19.67 2.17
N SER A 226 10.84 20.15 2.11
CA SER A 226 11.72 19.95 0.96
C SER A 226 12.40 18.56 0.90
N GLY A 227 12.27 17.76 1.94
CA GLY A 227 12.91 16.45 2.06
C GLY A 227 14.43 16.47 2.27
N ARG A 228 15.07 17.67 2.29
CA ARG A 228 16.54 17.81 2.36
C ARG A 228 17.16 17.23 3.63
N GLN A 229 16.39 17.11 4.70
CA GLN A 229 16.81 16.53 5.98
C GLN A 229 16.96 15.01 5.96
N PHE A 230 16.46 14.34 4.93
CA PHE A 230 16.58 12.90 4.79
C PHE A 230 17.75 12.54 3.88
N HIS A 231 18.53 11.55 4.32
CA HIS A 231 19.65 11.02 3.55
C HIS A 231 19.13 10.24 2.34
N HIS A 232 18.17 9.35 2.58
CA HIS A 232 17.44 8.67 1.53
C HIS A 232 15.93 8.93 1.65
N GLN A 233 15.31 9.08 0.49
CA GLN A 233 13.86 9.19 0.33
C GLN A 233 13.42 8.05 -0.58
N LEU A 234 12.56 7.17 -0.07
CA LEU A 234 12.02 6.05 -0.80
C LEU A 234 10.55 6.29 -1.08
N ILE A 235 10.07 5.92 -2.26
CA ILE A 235 8.65 6.02 -2.63
C ILE A 235 8.16 4.64 -3.03
N THR A 236 7.05 4.21 -2.43
CA THR A 236 6.46 2.89 -2.58
C THR A 236 4.93 2.96 -2.66
N GLY A 237 4.27 1.80 -2.76
CA GLY A 237 2.82 1.67 -2.88
C GLY A 237 2.32 1.71 -4.32
N GLY A 238 1.08 1.27 -4.55
CA GLY A 238 0.47 1.23 -5.89
C GLY A 238 0.34 2.59 -6.54
N GLY A 239 0.15 3.65 -5.75
CA GLY A 239 0.12 5.03 -6.23
C GLY A 239 1.48 5.54 -6.71
N ALA A 240 2.58 5.00 -6.23
CA ALA A 240 3.92 5.36 -6.71
C ALA A 240 4.13 5.01 -8.18
N GLU A 241 3.48 3.94 -8.67
CA GLU A 241 3.50 3.58 -10.09
C GLU A 241 2.62 4.52 -10.91
N ALA A 242 1.40 4.76 -10.47
CA ALA A 242 0.42 5.59 -11.18
C ALA A 242 0.85 7.07 -11.25
N LEU A 243 1.50 7.59 -10.20
CA LEU A 243 1.94 8.97 -10.06
C LEU A 243 3.45 9.16 -10.27
N ARG A 244 4.13 8.18 -10.90
CA ARG A 244 5.59 8.17 -11.06
C ARG A 244 6.15 9.48 -11.63
N SER A 245 5.51 10.05 -12.64
CA SER A 245 5.94 11.30 -13.26
C SER A 245 5.89 12.47 -12.28
N GLN A 246 4.75 12.66 -11.63
CA GLN A 246 4.51 13.77 -10.69
C GLN A 246 5.40 13.65 -9.44
N LEU A 247 5.59 12.42 -8.93
CA LEU A 247 6.43 12.17 -7.78
C LEU A 247 7.92 12.36 -8.10
N SER A 248 8.38 11.94 -9.28
CA SER A 248 9.77 12.15 -9.73
C SER A 248 10.09 13.63 -9.93
N GLU A 249 9.16 14.40 -10.47
CA GLU A 249 9.31 15.85 -10.62
C GLU A 249 9.35 16.56 -9.26
N ALA A 250 8.46 16.16 -8.35
CA ALA A 250 8.34 16.78 -7.03
C ALA A 250 9.48 16.44 -6.08
N PHE A 251 10.02 15.21 -6.18
CA PHE A 251 11.08 14.67 -5.33
C PHE A 251 12.21 14.06 -6.19
N PRO A 252 13.01 14.86 -6.90
CA PRO A 252 13.99 14.38 -7.87
C PRO A 252 15.14 13.57 -7.24
N ARG A 253 15.30 13.61 -5.92
CA ARG A 253 16.28 12.81 -5.17
C ARG A 253 15.69 11.52 -4.60
N ALA A 254 14.38 11.34 -4.71
CA ALA A 254 13.73 10.16 -4.18
C ALA A 254 13.96 8.94 -5.08
N TYR A 255 14.12 7.79 -4.46
CA TYR A 255 14.20 6.51 -5.13
C TYR A 255 12.81 5.87 -5.15
N ILE A 256 12.19 5.83 -6.32
CA ILE A 256 10.94 5.10 -6.50
C ILE A 256 11.28 3.62 -6.63
N MET A 257 10.69 2.79 -5.76
CA MET A 257 10.93 1.36 -5.72
C MET A 257 10.62 0.71 -7.09
N PRO A 258 11.44 -0.27 -7.55
CA PRO A 258 11.20 -0.93 -8.85
C PRO A 258 9.85 -1.66 -8.91
N GLU A 259 9.48 -2.32 -7.83
CA GLU A 259 8.20 -3.02 -7.66
C GLU A 259 7.44 -2.39 -6.48
N PRO A 260 6.92 -1.16 -6.64
CA PRO A 260 6.44 -0.37 -5.51
C PRO A 260 5.23 -1.01 -4.82
N VAL A 261 4.39 -1.75 -5.54
CA VAL A 261 3.24 -2.48 -4.99
C VAL A 261 3.67 -3.56 -3.99
N LEU A 262 4.78 -4.24 -4.27
CA LEU A 262 5.26 -5.39 -3.49
C LEU A 262 6.40 -5.04 -2.53
N ALA A 263 6.98 -3.85 -2.63
CA ALA A 263 8.21 -3.51 -1.91
C ALA A 263 8.11 -3.71 -0.39
N ASN A 264 6.98 -3.34 0.22
CA ASN A 264 6.77 -3.55 1.65
C ASN A 264 6.80 -5.03 2.02
N ALA A 265 6.09 -5.87 1.28
CA ALA A 265 6.04 -7.31 1.53
C ALA A 265 7.41 -7.97 1.30
N ILE A 266 8.11 -7.60 0.21
CA ILE A 266 9.45 -8.10 -0.11
C ILE A 266 10.42 -7.77 1.02
N GLY A 267 10.42 -6.54 1.52
CA GLY A 267 11.35 -6.14 2.56
C GLY A 267 11.03 -6.74 3.93
N LEU A 268 9.76 -6.88 4.29
CA LEU A 268 9.36 -7.59 5.50
C LEU A 268 9.72 -9.08 5.43
N ALA A 269 9.60 -9.72 4.26
CA ALA A 269 10.05 -11.09 4.06
C ALA A 269 11.58 -11.22 4.19
N ARG A 270 12.36 -10.24 3.70
CA ARG A 270 13.83 -10.21 3.90
C ARG A 270 14.19 -10.00 5.36
N LEU A 271 13.49 -9.12 6.07
CA LEU A 271 13.66 -8.94 7.51
C LEU A 271 13.33 -10.22 8.28
N ALA A 272 12.32 -10.98 7.85
CA ALA A 272 11.92 -12.23 8.51
C ALA A 272 13.04 -13.26 8.54
N GLN A 273 13.93 -13.29 7.54
CA GLN A 273 15.09 -14.19 7.54
C GLN A 273 16.00 -13.98 8.75
N GLN A 274 16.16 -12.75 9.23
CA GLN A 274 16.94 -12.46 10.44
C GLN A 274 16.10 -12.53 11.73
N ALA A 275 14.84 -12.16 11.63
CA ALA A 275 14.00 -12.01 12.81
C ALA A 275 13.59 -13.34 13.45
N PHE A 276 13.69 -14.44 12.71
CA PHE A 276 13.28 -15.78 13.16
C PHE A 276 14.45 -16.82 13.14
N GLU A 277 15.68 -16.36 12.93
CA GLU A 277 16.89 -17.10 13.23
C GLU A 277 17.12 -17.09 14.75
#